data_63fa3becd4ed087b80131dd2f9c9b237
#
_entry.id   63fa3becd4ed087b80131dd2f9c9b237
#
_cell.length_a   1.000
_cell.length_b   1.000
_cell.length_c   1.000
_cell.angle_alpha   90.00
_cell.angle_beta   90.00
_cell.angle_gamma   90.00
#
_symmetry.space_group_name_H-M   'P 1'
#
loop_
_entity.id
_entity.type
_entity.pdbx_description
1 polymer ?
#
loop_
_entity_poly.entity_id
_entity_poly.type
_entity_poly.pdbx_seq_one_letter_code
_entity_poly.pdbx_strand_id
1 'polypeptide(L)'
;MPSESLTWQLCPVVRASFHAVLHSGIDAVSLAAAMQEFSQTVEGLRQAHQLLTASLFRYQAHLFLYLESVGTALAPDGLSPLLDALLCPWPAAMGEALPRRWIAMQPYFYHDIPTTAGDWLRERHSGAQHGRIAVLKPDKWCSYMEYHLKLVSEGLLEGDRWHL
;
A
#
# COMPACT_ATOMS: atom_id res chain seq x y z
N MET A 1 -13.40 18.02 28.70
CA MET A 1 -13.19 18.07 27.24
C MET A 1 -12.27 16.93 26.88
N PRO A 2 -12.67 15.89 26.13
CA PRO A 2 -11.69 14.95 25.59
C PRO A 2 -10.76 15.74 24.68
N SER A 3 -9.47 15.59 24.89
CA SER A 3 -8.42 16.27 24.11
C SER A 3 -8.57 15.84 22.64
N GLU A 4 -8.54 16.78 21.71
CA GLU A 4 -8.58 16.56 20.24
C GLU A 4 -7.55 15.51 19.77
N SER A 5 -6.54 15.23 20.61
CA SER A 5 -5.47 14.29 20.31
C SER A 5 -5.87 12.81 20.27
N LEU A 6 -7.06 12.43 20.74
CA LEU A 6 -7.49 11.01 20.79
C LEU A 6 -8.56 10.65 19.76
N THR A 7 -9.14 11.63 19.07
CA THR A 7 -10.25 11.40 18.13
C THR A 7 -9.86 10.56 16.92
N TRP A 8 -8.64 10.69 16.42
CA TRP A 8 -8.14 9.91 15.28
C TRP A 8 -8.03 8.40 15.57
N GLN A 9 -7.81 8.02 16.84
CA GLN A 9 -7.69 6.61 17.24
C GLN A 9 -9.01 5.84 17.07
N LEU A 10 -10.13 6.54 17.09
CA LEU A 10 -11.46 5.96 16.88
C LEU A 10 -11.85 5.89 15.41
N CYS A 11 -11.05 6.50 14.52
CA CYS A 11 -11.31 6.47 13.09
C CYS A 11 -11.03 5.08 12.49
N PRO A 12 -11.79 4.66 11.48
CA PRO A 12 -11.53 3.42 10.77
C PRO A 12 -10.19 3.47 10.03
N VAL A 13 -9.56 2.33 9.87
CA VAL A 13 -8.36 2.18 9.03
C VAL A 13 -8.79 1.80 7.62
N VAL A 14 -8.36 2.60 6.65
CA VAL A 14 -8.58 2.32 5.23
C VAL A 14 -7.27 1.84 4.61
N ARG A 15 -7.31 0.65 4.03
CA ARG A 15 -6.17 0.02 3.36
C ARG A 15 -6.31 0.17 1.86
N ALA A 16 -5.19 0.47 1.21
CA ALA A 16 -5.12 0.53 -0.23
C ALA A 16 -3.76 0.04 -0.72
N SER A 17 -3.77 -0.64 -1.85
CA SER A 17 -2.55 -1.09 -2.53
C SER A 17 -2.58 -0.60 -3.96
N PHE A 18 -1.41 -0.19 -4.46
CA PHE A 18 -1.28 0.37 -5.78
C PHE A 18 -0.05 -0.20 -6.49
N HIS A 19 -0.13 -0.25 -7.80
CA HIS A 19 0.96 -0.63 -8.67
C HIS A 19 1.24 0.49 -9.66
N ALA A 20 2.52 0.76 -9.90
CA ALA A 20 2.99 1.68 -10.94
C ALA A 20 4.22 1.10 -11.65
N VAL A 21 4.59 1.71 -12.77
CA VAL A 21 5.76 1.31 -13.55
C VAL A 21 6.64 2.53 -13.80
N LEU A 22 7.91 2.42 -13.50
CA LEU A 22 8.91 3.45 -13.77
C LEU A 22 9.23 3.50 -15.29
N HIS A 23 9.47 4.69 -15.80
CA HIS A 23 10.03 4.85 -17.15
C HIS A 23 11.38 4.12 -17.29
N SER A 24 11.73 3.74 -18.50
CA SER A 24 13.06 3.22 -18.79
C SER A 24 14.10 4.33 -18.71
N GLY A 25 15.32 3.99 -18.27
CA GLY A 25 16.45 4.92 -18.28
C GLY A 25 16.48 5.96 -17.17
N ILE A 26 15.66 5.79 -16.10
CA ILE A 26 15.74 6.67 -14.93
C ILE A 26 17.10 6.49 -14.25
N ASP A 27 17.79 7.59 -14.03
CA ASP A 27 19.04 7.59 -13.27
C ASP A 27 18.82 7.44 -11.75
N ALA A 28 19.84 6.95 -11.07
CA ALA A 28 19.76 6.67 -9.63
C ALA A 28 19.56 7.94 -8.78
N VAL A 29 20.04 9.09 -9.25
CA VAL A 29 19.95 10.37 -8.51
C VAL A 29 18.51 10.87 -8.52
N SER A 30 17.87 10.87 -9.70
CA SER A 30 16.47 11.26 -9.84
C SER A 30 15.54 10.36 -9.02
N LEU A 31 15.78 9.06 -9.05
CA LEU A 31 15.00 8.13 -8.24
C LEU A 31 15.22 8.35 -6.74
N ALA A 32 16.46 8.58 -6.29
CA ALA A 32 16.75 8.84 -4.89
C ALA A 32 16.07 10.12 -4.39
N ALA A 33 16.09 11.20 -5.19
CA ALA A 33 15.40 12.45 -4.86
C ALA A 33 13.87 12.24 -4.73
N ALA A 34 13.27 11.51 -5.65
CA ALA A 34 11.85 11.18 -5.61
C ALA A 34 11.48 10.33 -4.37
N MET A 35 12.30 9.36 -4.03
CA MET A 35 12.10 8.53 -2.83
C MET A 35 12.27 9.35 -1.54
N GLN A 36 13.17 10.31 -1.52
CA GLN A 36 13.34 11.21 -0.38
C GLN A 36 12.10 12.10 -0.19
N GLU A 37 11.60 12.72 -1.26
CA GLU A 37 10.38 13.53 -1.24
C GLU A 37 9.18 12.70 -0.75
N PHE A 38 8.99 11.50 -1.31
CA PHE A 38 7.96 10.56 -0.88
C PHE A 38 8.05 10.28 0.63
N SER A 39 9.25 9.96 1.13
CA SER A 39 9.47 9.66 2.55
C SER A 39 9.15 10.85 3.46
N GLN A 40 9.48 12.07 3.04
CA GLN A 40 9.18 13.30 3.79
C GLN A 40 7.66 13.54 3.87
N THR A 41 6.96 13.38 2.75
CA THR A 41 5.50 13.52 2.69
C THR A 41 4.80 12.48 3.59
N VAL A 42 5.22 11.22 3.48
CA VAL A 42 4.70 10.12 4.32
C VAL A 42 4.90 10.41 5.80
N GLU A 43 6.07 10.91 6.19
CA GLU A 43 6.34 11.25 7.60
C GLU A 43 5.47 12.42 8.08
N GLY A 44 5.27 13.45 7.25
CA GLY A 44 4.34 14.55 7.56
C GLY A 44 2.89 14.07 7.76
N LEU A 45 2.40 13.20 6.89
CA LEU A 45 1.06 12.60 7.02
C LEU A 45 0.91 11.73 8.28
N ARG A 46 1.99 11.05 8.68
CA ARG A 46 1.98 10.25 9.90
C ARG A 46 1.97 11.11 11.16
N GLN A 47 2.74 12.19 11.19
CA GLN A 47 2.72 13.16 12.28
C GLN A 47 1.35 13.85 12.40
N ALA A 48 0.66 14.05 11.28
CA ALA A 48 -0.71 14.56 11.23
C ALA A 48 -1.80 13.51 11.53
N HIS A 49 -1.43 12.27 11.88
CA HIS A 49 -2.35 11.15 12.11
C HIS A 49 -3.31 10.83 10.95
N GLN A 50 -2.91 11.16 9.72
CA GLN A 50 -3.65 10.84 8.51
C GLN A 50 -3.24 9.51 7.89
N LEU A 51 -2.04 9.04 8.23
CA LEU A 51 -1.45 7.81 7.73
C LEU A 51 -0.79 7.03 8.87
N LEU A 52 -1.07 5.74 8.96
CA LEU A 52 -0.42 4.83 9.92
C LEU A 52 0.82 4.18 9.30
N THR A 53 0.66 3.67 8.08
CA THR A 53 1.70 2.92 7.38
C THR A 53 1.74 3.31 5.91
N ALA A 54 2.94 3.48 5.37
CA ALA A 54 3.21 3.45 3.94
C ALA A 54 4.41 2.53 3.69
N SER A 55 4.25 1.56 2.80
CA SER A 55 5.31 0.65 2.39
C SER A 55 5.42 0.67 0.88
N LEU A 56 6.57 1.12 0.38
CA LEU A 56 6.86 1.18 -1.05
C LEU A 56 7.95 0.16 -1.39
N PHE A 57 7.60 -0.81 -2.22
CA PHE A 57 8.51 -1.86 -2.68
C PHE A 57 8.80 -1.67 -4.17
N ARG A 58 10.04 -1.98 -4.55
CA ARG A 58 10.46 -1.97 -5.94
C ARG A 58 10.90 -3.36 -6.38
N TYR A 59 10.42 -3.77 -7.55
CA TYR A 59 10.91 -4.95 -8.26
C TYR A 59 11.15 -4.59 -9.72
N GLN A 60 12.40 -4.51 -10.15
CA GLN A 60 12.80 -4.02 -11.47
C GLN A 60 12.25 -2.60 -11.74
N ALA A 61 11.38 -2.44 -12.76
CA ALA A 61 10.68 -1.19 -13.07
C ALA A 61 9.35 -1.04 -12.32
N HIS A 62 8.88 -2.07 -11.62
CA HIS A 62 7.59 -2.06 -10.94
C HIS A 62 7.71 -1.50 -9.53
N LEU A 63 6.74 -0.66 -9.15
CA LEU A 63 6.55 -0.15 -7.81
C LEU A 63 5.23 -0.69 -7.25
N PHE A 64 5.27 -1.09 -5.99
CA PHE A 64 4.10 -1.56 -5.23
C PHE A 64 4.01 -0.74 -3.96
N LEU A 65 2.96 0.03 -3.84
CA LEU A 65 2.69 0.88 -2.69
C LEU A 65 1.53 0.32 -1.89
N TYR A 66 1.74 0.15 -0.59
CA TYR A 66 0.71 -0.19 0.38
C TYR A 66 0.52 0.97 1.35
N LEU A 67 -0.72 1.38 1.58
CA LEU A 67 -1.10 2.45 2.49
C LEU A 67 -2.12 1.97 3.52
N GLU A 68 -1.97 2.43 4.76
CA GLU A 68 -2.97 2.34 5.82
C GLU A 68 -3.28 3.77 6.27
N SER A 69 -4.40 4.31 5.83
CA SER A 69 -4.83 5.67 6.14
C SER A 69 -5.91 5.71 7.20
N VAL A 70 -6.06 6.86 7.87
CA VAL A 70 -7.00 7.08 8.96
C VAL A 70 -8.25 7.77 8.44
N GLY A 71 -9.39 7.15 8.62
CA GLY A 71 -10.71 7.71 8.29
C GLY A 71 -11.05 7.67 6.81
N THR A 72 -10.16 8.14 5.93
CA THR A 72 -10.41 8.23 4.48
C THR A 72 -9.28 7.62 3.67
N ALA A 73 -9.61 7.07 2.51
CA ALA A 73 -8.61 6.55 1.58
C ALA A 73 -7.71 7.68 1.08
N LEU A 74 -6.41 7.46 1.09
CA LEU A 74 -5.43 8.34 0.46
C LEU A 74 -5.16 7.86 -0.97
N ALA A 75 -5.22 8.80 -1.91
CA ALA A 75 -4.75 8.56 -3.27
C ALA A 75 -3.22 8.62 -3.30
N PRO A 76 -2.54 7.79 -4.09
CA PRO A 76 -1.09 7.83 -4.23
C PRO A 76 -0.59 9.01 -5.06
N ASP A 77 -1.42 9.49 -5.99
CA ASP A 77 -1.09 10.62 -6.85
C ASP A 77 -0.87 11.89 -6.00
N GLY A 78 0.26 12.54 -6.22
CA GLY A 78 0.65 13.75 -5.50
C GLY A 78 1.34 13.53 -4.15
N LEU A 79 1.50 12.28 -3.67
CA LEU A 79 2.35 12.01 -2.50
C LEU A 79 3.82 12.37 -2.76
N SER A 80 4.27 12.27 -4.00
CA SER A 80 5.56 12.75 -4.46
C SER A 80 5.46 13.14 -5.93
N PRO A 81 5.33 14.43 -6.26
CA PRO A 81 5.36 14.92 -7.64
C PRO A 81 6.62 14.47 -8.42
N LEU A 82 7.78 14.39 -7.75
CA LEU A 82 9.00 13.88 -8.36
C LEU A 82 8.86 12.40 -8.73
N LEU A 83 8.28 11.59 -7.86
CA LEU A 83 8.06 10.17 -8.15
C LEU A 83 7.03 10.01 -9.28
N ASP A 84 5.93 10.75 -9.22
CA ASP A 84 4.87 10.71 -10.24
C ASP A 84 5.41 11.06 -11.63
N ALA A 85 6.37 12.00 -11.72
CA ALA A 85 7.02 12.36 -12.98
C ALA A 85 7.88 11.23 -13.56
N LEU A 86 8.31 10.27 -12.75
CA LEU A 86 9.09 9.10 -13.16
C LEU A 86 8.24 7.90 -13.57
N LEU A 87 6.90 7.98 -13.44
CA LEU A 87 5.99 6.86 -13.68
C LEU A 87 5.44 6.89 -15.10
N CYS A 88 5.38 5.72 -15.73
CA CYS A 88 4.68 5.51 -16.99
C CYS A 88 3.18 5.76 -16.81
N PRO A 89 2.53 6.53 -17.68
CA PRO A 89 1.08 6.68 -17.64
C PRO A 89 0.41 5.39 -18.15
N TRP A 90 -0.59 4.93 -17.42
CA TRP A 90 -1.51 3.89 -17.87
C TRP A 90 -2.61 4.50 -18.72
N PRO A 91 -3.18 3.78 -19.69
CA PRO A 91 -4.34 4.25 -20.42
C PRO A 91 -5.47 4.62 -19.44
N ALA A 92 -6.18 5.69 -19.74
CA ALA A 92 -7.38 6.06 -19.00
C ALA A 92 -8.41 4.92 -19.06
N ALA A 93 -9.07 4.63 -17.94
CA ALA A 93 -10.18 3.69 -17.95
C ALA A 93 -11.40 4.33 -18.64
N MET A 94 -12.36 3.48 -19.02
CA MET A 94 -13.60 3.97 -19.62
C MET A 94 -14.29 5.00 -18.72
N GLY A 95 -14.55 6.20 -19.24
CA GLY A 95 -15.16 7.31 -18.49
C GLY A 95 -14.18 8.22 -17.74
N GLU A 96 -12.88 7.96 -17.80
CA GLU A 96 -11.87 8.84 -17.24
C GLU A 96 -11.28 9.78 -18.29
N ALA A 97 -11.04 11.02 -17.89
CA ALA A 97 -10.50 12.05 -18.78
C ALA A 97 -8.97 11.99 -18.92
N LEU A 98 -8.26 11.45 -17.95
CA LEU A 98 -6.80 11.45 -17.89
C LEU A 98 -6.22 10.06 -17.64
N PRO A 99 -5.03 9.77 -18.18
CA PRO A 99 -4.26 8.57 -17.85
C PRO A 99 -3.92 8.56 -16.35
N ARG A 100 -3.88 7.36 -15.77
CA ARG A 100 -3.44 7.13 -14.39
C ARG A 100 -1.96 6.79 -14.35
N ARG A 101 -1.27 7.12 -13.29
CA ARG A 101 0.09 6.63 -13.01
C ARG A 101 0.06 5.44 -12.06
N TRP A 102 -0.85 5.47 -11.12
CA TRP A 102 -1.05 4.40 -10.15
C TRP A 102 -2.32 3.61 -10.46
N ILE A 103 -2.23 2.30 -10.45
CA ILE A 103 -3.37 1.40 -10.62
C ILE A 103 -3.68 0.77 -9.27
N ALA A 104 -4.90 0.91 -8.81
CA ALA A 104 -5.36 0.25 -7.60
C ALA A 104 -5.29 -1.28 -7.77
N MET A 105 -4.67 -1.94 -6.81
CA MET A 105 -4.62 -3.40 -6.75
C MET A 105 -5.83 -3.91 -6.00
N GLN A 106 -6.45 -4.97 -6.50
CA GLN A 106 -7.57 -5.62 -5.84
C GLN A 106 -7.03 -6.58 -4.77
N PRO A 107 -7.27 -6.31 -3.47
CA PRO A 107 -6.97 -7.27 -2.43
C PRO A 107 -8.01 -8.40 -2.44
N TYR A 108 -7.59 -9.64 -2.18
CA TYR A 108 -8.53 -10.73 -2.00
C TYR A 108 -8.59 -11.25 -0.56
N PHE A 109 -7.66 -10.93 0.26
CA PHE A 109 -7.81 -11.09 1.71
C PHE A 109 -6.84 -10.16 2.46
N TYR A 110 -7.17 -9.87 3.69
CA TYR A 110 -6.27 -9.25 4.64
C TYR A 110 -6.15 -10.18 5.85
N HIS A 111 -4.93 -10.34 6.31
CA HIS A 111 -4.67 -10.97 7.60
C HIS A 111 -4.87 -9.91 8.68
N ASP A 112 -5.58 -10.25 9.74
CA ASP A 112 -5.79 -9.40 10.90
C ASP A 112 -6.33 -7.99 10.56
N ILE A 113 -7.62 -7.78 10.75
CA ILE A 113 -8.30 -6.53 10.37
C ILE A 113 -8.70 -5.78 11.64
N PRO A 114 -7.90 -4.82 12.12
CA PRO A 114 -8.33 -3.92 13.18
C PRO A 114 -9.46 -3.03 12.69
N THR A 115 -10.36 -2.67 13.59
CA THR A 115 -11.52 -1.84 13.28
C THR A 115 -11.19 -0.36 13.32
N THR A 116 -10.29 0.06 14.20
CA THR A 116 -9.93 1.46 14.42
C THR A 116 -8.42 1.69 14.33
N ALA A 117 -8.04 2.95 14.15
CA ALA A 117 -6.64 3.34 14.14
C ALA A 117 -5.95 3.07 15.49
N GLY A 118 -6.67 3.12 16.60
CA GLY A 118 -6.15 2.76 17.92
C GLY A 118 -5.78 1.29 18.04
N ASP A 119 -6.58 0.39 17.46
CA ASP A 119 -6.30 -1.05 17.44
C ASP A 119 -5.11 -1.38 16.54
N TRP A 120 -4.78 -0.49 15.61
CA TRP A 120 -3.70 -0.66 14.65
C TRP A 120 -2.36 -0.11 15.10
N LEU A 121 -2.29 0.50 16.29
CA LEU A 121 -1.04 0.98 16.85
C LEU A 121 -0.13 -0.22 17.14
N ARG A 122 0.92 -0.33 16.35
CA ARG A 122 1.94 -1.37 16.48
C ARG A 122 3.24 -0.77 16.97
N GLU A 123 3.96 -1.53 17.79
CA GLU A 123 5.37 -1.25 18.02
C GLU A 123 6.12 -1.41 16.71
N ARG A 124 6.91 -0.38 16.36
CA ARG A 124 7.77 -0.45 15.18
C ARG A 124 8.97 -1.31 15.48
N HIS A 125 9.02 -2.45 14.84
CA HIS A 125 10.25 -3.23 14.81
C HIS A 125 11.19 -2.62 13.77
N SER A 126 12.47 -2.46 14.13
CA SER A 126 13.55 -1.97 13.25
C SER A 126 13.96 -3.00 12.17
N GLY A 127 13.21 -4.08 11.99
CA GLY A 127 13.46 -5.12 11.01
C GLY A 127 13.20 -4.66 9.58
N ALA A 128 13.95 -5.22 8.63
CA ALA A 128 13.72 -5.00 7.21
C ALA A 128 12.35 -5.58 6.79
N GLN A 129 11.58 -4.79 6.06
CA GLN A 129 10.32 -5.26 5.46
C GLN A 129 10.62 -5.85 4.07
N HIS A 130 10.03 -6.98 3.77
CA HIS A 130 10.19 -7.66 2.50
C HIS A 130 8.85 -7.80 1.79
N GLY A 131 8.81 -7.35 0.52
CA GLY A 131 7.71 -7.63 -0.39
C GLY A 131 7.98 -8.94 -1.14
N ARG A 132 6.98 -9.79 -1.31
CA ARG A 132 7.06 -10.99 -2.13
C ARG A 132 6.18 -10.85 -3.36
N ILE A 133 6.73 -11.12 -4.53
CA ILE A 133 6.02 -11.09 -5.80
C ILE A 133 5.98 -12.51 -6.35
N ALA A 134 4.81 -12.94 -6.80
CA ALA A 134 4.62 -14.18 -7.53
C ALA A 134 3.82 -13.90 -8.79
N VAL A 135 4.27 -14.47 -9.91
CA VAL A 135 3.54 -14.43 -11.18
C VAL A 135 2.66 -15.68 -11.26
N LEU A 136 1.36 -15.48 -11.28
CA LEU A 136 0.41 -16.57 -11.44
C LEU A 136 0.28 -16.95 -12.92
N LYS A 137 0.19 -18.25 -13.18
CA LYS A 137 -0.23 -18.74 -14.50
C LYS A 137 -1.68 -18.32 -14.73
N PRO A 138 -2.04 -17.80 -15.91
CA PRO A 138 -3.40 -17.30 -16.18
C PRO A 138 -4.51 -18.33 -15.91
N ASP A 139 -4.25 -19.60 -16.20
CA ASP A 139 -5.18 -20.70 -15.97
C ASP A 139 -5.32 -21.11 -14.49
N LYS A 140 -4.47 -20.59 -13.60
CA LYS A 140 -4.46 -20.90 -12.15
C LYS A 140 -5.07 -19.80 -11.29
N TRP A 141 -5.51 -18.71 -11.88
CA TRP A 141 -6.05 -17.58 -11.12
C TRP A 141 -7.24 -17.98 -10.23
N CYS A 142 -8.26 -18.62 -10.80
CA CYS A 142 -9.45 -19.01 -10.04
C CYS A 142 -9.10 -20.00 -8.93
N SER A 143 -8.35 -21.05 -9.23
CA SER A 143 -7.98 -22.07 -8.24
C SER A 143 -7.09 -21.51 -7.13
N TYR A 144 -6.23 -20.53 -7.44
CA TYR A 144 -5.42 -19.83 -6.45
C TYR A 144 -6.30 -19.00 -5.48
N MET A 145 -7.27 -18.26 -6.04
CA MET A 145 -8.23 -17.48 -5.25
C MET A 145 -9.08 -18.36 -4.34
N GLU A 146 -9.67 -19.43 -4.91
CA GLU A 146 -10.49 -20.39 -4.16
C GLU A 146 -9.71 -21.02 -3.01
N TYR A 147 -8.47 -21.42 -3.26
CA TYR A 147 -7.60 -21.98 -2.22
C TYR A 147 -7.38 -21.01 -1.06
N HIS A 148 -7.04 -19.74 -1.35
CA HIS A 148 -6.81 -18.75 -0.31
C HIS A 148 -8.08 -18.40 0.46
N LEU A 149 -9.22 -18.25 -0.22
CA LEU A 149 -10.51 -18.03 0.45
C LEU A 149 -10.89 -19.20 1.37
N LYS A 150 -10.60 -20.43 0.95
CA LYS A 150 -10.79 -21.61 1.77
C LYS A 150 -9.90 -21.58 3.02
N LEU A 151 -8.63 -21.26 2.89
CA LEU A 151 -7.71 -21.13 4.04
C LEU A 151 -8.21 -20.09 5.05
N VAL A 152 -8.75 -18.95 4.59
CA VAL A 152 -9.35 -17.94 5.45
C VAL A 152 -10.59 -18.47 6.15
N SER A 153 -11.52 -19.11 5.39
CA SER A 153 -12.78 -19.62 5.96
C SER A 153 -12.58 -20.77 6.96
N GLU A 154 -11.51 -21.54 6.82
CA GLU A 154 -11.15 -22.63 7.73
C GLU A 154 -10.29 -22.17 8.93
N GLY A 155 -10.00 -20.86 9.05
CA GLY A 155 -9.15 -20.30 10.09
C GLY A 155 -7.69 -20.77 10.03
N LEU A 156 -7.27 -21.36 8.92
CA LEU A 156 -5.91 -21.90 8.77
C LEU A 156 -4.85 -20.82 8.60
N LEU A 157 -5.26 -19.59 8.32
CA LEU A 157 -4.40 -18.39 8.27
C LEU A 157 -4.38 -17.65 9.60
N GLU A 158 -5.17 -18.07 10.59
CA GLU A 158 -5.20 -17.49 11.92
C GLU A 158 -4.20 -18.23 12.82
N GLY A 159 -3.24 -17.48 13.37
CA GLY A 159 -2.30 -17.93 14.37
C GLY A 159 -0.85 -18.10 13.93
N ASP A 160 0.03 -18.33 14.90
CA ASP A 160 1.50 -18.37 14.85
C ASP A 160 2.14 -19.41 13.88
N ARG A 161 1.38 -20.02 13.00
CA ARG A 161 1.87 -21.10 12.11
C ARG A 161 2.65 -20.62 10.88
N TRP A 162 2.78 -19.32 10.68
CA TRP A 162 3.45 -18.73 9.51
C TRP A 162 4.85 -18.20 9.80
N HIS A 163 5.44 -18.57 10.93
CA HIS A 163 6.87 -18.41 11.18
C HIS A 163 7.66 -19.49 10.40
N LEU A 164 7.71 -19.34 9.07
CA LEU A 164 8.64 -20.06 8.20
C LEU A 164 9.57 -19.06 7.53
#